data_6e0dc087abfb0e07f69a3aeb7c279743
#
_entry.id   6e0dc087abfb0e07f69a3aeb7c279743
#
_cell.length_a   1.000
_cell.length_b   1.000
_cell.length_c   1.000
_cell.angle_alpha   90.00
_cell.angle_beta   90.00
_cell.angle_gamma   90.00
#
_symmetry.space_group_name_H-M   'P 1'
#
loop_
_entity.id
_entity.type
_entity.pdbx_description
1 polymer ?
#
loop_
_entity_poly.entity_id
_entity_poly.type
_entity_poly.pdbx_seq_one_letter_code
_entity_poly.pdbx_strand_id
1 'polypeptide(L)'
;MNLTQLIRQGTRRLMTLVIALLWVIPAVAQIKPERTDPGVTAKSILWVGNSFFYYNNSMHNVFGSIAREAMPGQNVRSVSVTISGSGLDWHDMDSLLRPDGIGRYSFVGDNEIRINPPGKQFDAVIMMDCSQCPVHPQLKPVFHQFARKHSETIVRSGMQPVLFMSWAYKDKPSMTQPLADEYTKAGNDNNALVIPVGLAFARAISKAPELDLYQTDKRHPSVAGTYLAACTTFAALYGKSPVGVRFDAGLGAERAAMLQQTAWETVQDYFKR
;
A
#
# COMPACT_ATOMS: atom_id res chain seq x y z
N MET A 1 -47.72 72.81 -15.98
CA MET A 1 -47.58 71.35 -15.64
C MET A 1 -46.27 70.89 -16.20
N ASN A 2 -45.25 70.68 -15.32
CA ASN A 2 -43.84 70.54 -15.67
C ASN A 2 -43.48 69.16 -16.11
N LEU A 3 -42.81 69.11 -17.24
CA LEU A 3 -42.30 67.88 -17.92
C LEU A 3 -41.23 67.09 -17.13
N THR A 4 -40.89 67.59 -15.94
CA THR A 4 -39.83 67.00 -15.08
C THR A 4 -40.38 65.96 -14.09
N GLN A 5 -41.67 65.66 -14.04
CA GLN A 5 -42.20 64.67 -13.12
C GLN A 5 -42.41 63.28 -13.75
N LEU A 6 -42.22 63.10 -15.05
CA LEU A 6 -42.49 61.87 -15.77
C LEU A 6 -41.24 60.95 -15.96
N ILE A 7 -40.08 61.44 -15.53
CA ILE A 7 -38.78 60.70 -15.71
C ILE A 7 -38.41 59.93 -14.45
N ARG A 8 -39.18 59.98 -13.36
CA ARG A 8 -38.78 59.37 -12.05
C ARG A 8 -39.40 58.01 -11.72
N GLN A 9 -40.16 57.42 -12.61
CA GLN A 9 -40.82 56.12 -12.31
C GLN A 9 -40.37 54.95 -13.26
N GLY A 10 -39.26 55.06 -13.92
CA GLY A 10 -38.77 54.04 -14.86
C GLY A 10 -37.51 53.32 -14.46
N THR A 11 -37.12 53.28 -13.18
CA THR A 11 -36.03 52.41 -12.74
C THR A 11 -36.51 50.98 -12.64
N ARG A 12 -36.54 50.31 -13.78
CA ARG A 12 -36.66 48.86 -13.89
C ARG A 12 -35.55 48.23 -13.06
N ARG A 13 -35.92 47.54 -11.99
CA ARG A 13 -35.04 46.61 -11.27
C ARG A 13 -34.70 45.51 -12.24
N LEU A 14 -33.52 45.59 -12.90
CA LEU A 14 -32.87 44.46 -13.53
C LEU A 14 -32.39 43.53 -12.41
N MET A 15 -33.22 42.55 -12.10
CA MET A 15 -32.86 41.45 -11.21
C MET A 15 -31.93 40.56 -12.00
N THR A 16 -30.62 40.75 -11.84
CA THR A 16 -29.60 39.90 -12.43
C THR A 16 -29.68 38.54 -11.74
N LEU A 17 -30.33 37.59 -12.40
CA LEU A 17 -30.31 36.19 -11.99
C LEU A 17 -28.90 35.67 -12.25
N VAL A 18 -28.03 35.64 -11.24
CA VAL A 18 -26.75 34.90 -11.28
C VAL A 18 -27.13 33.44 -11.14
N ILE A 19 -27.27 32.78 -12.27
CA ILE A 19 -27.34 31.30 -12.32
C ILE A 19 -25.94 30.82 -11.99
N ALA A 20 -25.70 30.47 -10.72
CA ALA A 20 -24.52 29.74 -10.31
C ALA A 20 -24.63 28.32 -10.94
N LEU A 21 -23.99 28.11 -12.09
CA LEU A 21 -23.77 26.77 -12.60
C LEU A 21 -22.86 26.05 -11.59
N LEU A 22 -23.47 25.33 -10.67
CA LEU A 22 -22.79 24.33 -9.88
C LEU A 22 -22.27 23.25 -10.85
N TRP A 23 -21.02 23.33 -11.23
CA TRP A 23 -20.32 22.22 -11.87
C TRP A 23 -20.33 21.08 -10.86
N VAL A 24 -21.27 20.17 -11.00
CA VAL A 24 -21.22 18.88 -10.34
C VAL A 24 -20.09 18.11 -11.04
N ILE A 25 -18.88 18.27 -10.50
CA ILE A 25 -17.77 17.37 -10.87
C ILE A 25 -18.23 16.00 -10.41
N PRO A 26 -18.44 15.03 -11.28
CA PRO A 26 -18.79 13.70 -10.86
C PRO A 26 -17.64 13.24 -9.94
N ALA A 27 -17.92 13.03 -8.67
CA ALA A 27 -17.00 12.36 -7.79
C ALA A 27 -16.80 10.97 -8.39
N VAL A 28 -15.63 10.73 -9.00
CA VAL A 28 -15.25 9.39 -9.44
C VAL A 28 -15.26 8.56 -8.16
N ALA A 29 -16.22 7.65 -8.07
CA ALA A 29 -16.35 6.81 -6.89
C ALA A 29 -15.07 5.98 -6.77
N GLN A 30 -14.38 6.08 -5.63
CA GLN A 30 -13.19 5.28 -5.35
C GLN A 30 -13.53 3.80 -5.50
N ILE A 31 -12.72 3.07 -6.25
CA ILE A 31 -12.83 1.62 -6.38
C ILE A 31 -12.62 1.00 -5.00
N LYS A 32 -13.57 0.16 -4.57
CA LYS A 32 -13.50 -0.50 -3.27
C LYS A 32 -12.88 -1.88 -3.40
N PRO A 33 -12.09 -2.32 -2.41
CA PRO A 33 -11.59 -3.69 -2.40
C PRO A 33 -12.73 -4.67 -2.16
N GLU A 34 -12.80 -5.72 -2.97
CA GLU A 34 -13.73 -6.85 -2.76
C GLU A 34 -13.20 -7.78 -1.69
N ARG A 35 -11.87 -8.00 -1.71
CA ARG A 35 -11.21 -8.82 -0.71
C ARG A 35 -10.72 -7.97 0.45
N THR A 36 -11.30 -8.18 1.63
CA THR A 36 -11.00 -7.44 2.86
C THR A 36 -10.36 -8.30 3.95
N ASP A 37 -10.19 -9.59 3.69
CA ASP A 37 -9.59 -10.57 4.60
C ASP A 37 -8.52 -11.38 3.84
N PRO A 38 -7.32 -11.58 4.39
CA PRO A 38 -6.29 -12.41 3.76
C PRO A 38 -6.71 -13.88 3.61
N GLY A 39 -7.65 -14.36 4.42
CA GLY A 39 -8.13 -15.74 4.40
C GLY A 39 -7.17 -16.75 5.04
N VAL A 40 -5.98 -16.30 5.43
CA VAL A 40 -4.97 -17.12 6.12
C VAL A 40 -4.24 -16.29 7.16
N THR A 41 -3.84 -16.92 8.28
CA THR A 41 -2.89 -16.32 9.21
C THR A 41 -1.48 -16.66 8.72
N ALA A 42 -0.86 -15.76 7.95
CA ALA A 42 0.43 -16.00 7.34
C ALA A 42 1.54 -16.13 8.39
N LYS A 43 2.20 -17.29 8.45
CA LYS A 43 3.40 -17.57 9.26
C LYS A 43 4.67 -17.56 8.43
N SER A 44 4.54 -17.61 7.12
CA SER A 44 5.64 -17.57 6.15
C SER A 44 5.25 -16.71 4.96
N ILE A 45 6.09 -15.71 4.66
CA ILE A 45 5.79 -14.67 3.68
C ILE A 45 6.96 -14.52 2.72
N LEU A 46 6.68 -14.54 1.42
CA LEU A 46 7.60 -14.12 0.38
C LEU A 46 7.29 -12.68 -0.02
N TRP A 47 8.32 -11.83 -0.04
CA TRP A 47 8.24 -10.44 -0.48
C TRP A 47 8.93 -10.31 -1.84
N VAL A 48 8.20 -9.94 -2.87
CA VAL A 48 8.70 -9.80 -4.23
C VAL A 48 8.52 -8.36 -4.70
N GLY A 49 9.60 -7.68 -5.05
CA GLY A 49 9.53 -6.29 -5.46
C GLY A 49 10.90 -5.66 -5.71
N ASN A 50 11.07 -4.44 -5.28
CA ASN A 50 12.21 -3.60 -5.63
C ASN A 50 12.76 -2.81 -4.43
N SER A 51 13.45 -1.69 -4.72
CA SER A 51 14.09 -0.84 -3.71
C SER A 51 13.14 -0.32 -2.63
N PHE A 52 11.87 -0.18 -2.89
CA PHE A 52 10.90 0.24 -1.86
C PHE A 52 10.79 -0.78 -0.72
N PHE A 53 11.13 -2.05 -0.97
CA PHE A 53 11.18 -3.07 0.07
C PHE A 53 12.52 -3.16 0.80
N TYR A 54 13.66 -2.94 0.13
CA TYR A 54 14.95 -3.19 0.78
C TYR A 54 15.58 -1.97 1.46
N TYR A 55 15.05 -0.75 1.28
CA TYR A 55 15.55 0.44 2.01
C TYR A 55 15.38 0.28 3.52
N ASN A 56 16.23 0.99 4.29
CA ASN A 56 16.16 1.08 5.75
C ASN A 56 16.16 -0.29 6.45
N ASN A 57 17.15 -1.13 6.12
CA ASN A 57 17.29 -2.48 6.65
C ASN A 57 16.16 -3.44 6.25
N SER A 58 15.52 -3.18 5.14
CA SER A 58 14.41 -3.95 4.55
C SER A 58 13.11 -3.94 5.34
N MET A 59 12.03 -3.67 4.64
CA MET A 59 10.69 -3.56 5.21
C MET A 59 10.25 -4.85 5.93
N HIS A 60 10.62 -6.03 5.41
CA HIS A 60 10.28 -7.30 6.05
C HIS A 60 10.93 -7.49 7.43
N ASN A 61 12.08 -6.88 7.71
CA ASN A 61 12.70 -6.89 9.04
C ASN A 61 11.95 -6.00 10.02
N VAL A 62 11.56 -4.78 9.57
CA VAL A 62 10.73 -3.87 10.36
C VAL A 62 9.37 -4.50 10.66
N PHE A 63 8.72 -5.07 9.65
CA PHE A 63 7.49 -5.83 9.81
C PHE A 63 7.65 -7.00 10.79
N GLY A 64 8.74 -7.78 10.68
CA GLY A 64 9.02 -8.90 11.57
C GLY A 64 9.19 -8.47 13.03
N SER A 65 9.77 -7.29 13.28
CA SER A 65 9.90 -6.73 14.63
C SER A 65 8.53 -6.34 15.21
N ILE A 66 7.68 -5.69 14.41
CA ILE A 66 6.30 -5.37 14.79
C ILE A 66 5.50 -6.65 15.06
N ALA A 67 5.55 -7.61 14.14
CA ALA A 67 4.80 -8.87 14.26
C ALA A 67 5.22 -9.69 15.48
N ARG A 68 6.53 -9.75 15.79
CA ARG A 68 7.06 -10.47 16.97
C ARG A 68 6.53 -9.89 18.27
N GLU A 69 6.42 -8.57 18.38
CA GLU A 69 5.92 -7.91 19.58
C GLU A 69 4.39 -7.96 19.66
N ALA A 70 3.71 -7.70 18.55
CA ALA A 70 2.24 -7.67 18.51
C ALA A 70 1.61 -9.07 18.59
N MET A 71 2.35 -10.13 18.24
CA MET A 71 1.89 -11.52 18.28
C MET A 71 2.92 -12.42 18.99
N PRO A 72 3.07 -12.31 20.30
CA PRO A 72 4.02 -13.13 21.07
C PRO A 72 3.80 -14.62 20.83
N GLY A 73 4.88 -15.37 20.62
CA GLY A 73 4.83 -16.81 20.33
C GLY A 73 4.53 -17.17 18.87
N GLN A 74 4.26 -16.21 18.00
CA GLN A 74 4.15 -16.45 16.57
C GLN A 74 5.43 -15.99 15.86
N ASN A 75 6.22 -16.96 15.39
CA ASN A 75 7.40 -16.67 14.57
C ASN A 75 6.98 -16.56 13.09
N VAL A 76 6.96 -15.34 12.57
CA VAL A 76 6.71 -15.08 11.15
C VAL A 76 8.04 -15.13 10.40
N ARG A 77 8.16 -16.09 9.50
CA ARG A 77 9.31 -16.21 8.60
C ARG A 77 9.08 -15.35 7.36
N SER A 78 10.03 -14.51 7.03
CA SER A 78 10.03 -13.71 5.80
C SER A 78 11.25 -14.03 4.94
N VAL A 79 11.01 -14.08 3.62
CA VAL A 79 12.05 -14.13 2.59
C VAL A 79 11.78 -12.97 1.63
N SER A 80 12.84 -12.28 1.21
CA SER A 80 12.71 -11.13 0.30
C SER A 80 13.49 -11.38 -0.99
N VAL A 81 12.83 -11.17 -2.12
CA VAL A 81 13.41 -11.20 -3.46
C VAL A 81 13.18 -9.84 -4.10
N THR A 82 14.25 -9.08 -4.22
CA THR A 82 14.16 -7.70 -4.71
C THR A 82 15.19 -7.44 -5.80
N ILE A 83 14.74 -6.77 -6.86
CA ILE A 83 15.59 -6.30 -7.95
C ILE A 83 15.41 -4.78 -8.03
N SER A 84 16.50 -4.02 -8.00
CA SER A 84 16.44 -2.56 -8.04
C SER A 84 15.71 -2.07 -9.29
N GLY A 85 14.69 -1.23 -9.12
CA GLY A 85 13.93 -0.64 -10.22
C GLY A 85 12.97 -1.58 -10.93
N SER A 86 12.83 -2.84 -10.49
CA SER A 86 11.98 -3.82 -11.16
C SER A 86 10.49 -3.48 -11.11
N GLY A 87 9.79 -3.86 -12.18
CA GLY A 87 8.38 -4.15 -12.19
C GLY A 87 8.11 -5.64 -11.93
N LEU A 88 6.84 -6.02 -11.88
CA LEU A 88 6.44 -7.42 -11.71
C LEU A 88 6.92 -8.32 -12.87
N ASP A 89 7.04 -7.76 -14.07
CA ASP A 89 7.48 -8.42 -15.30
C ASP A 89 8.94 -8.91 -15.25
N TRP A 90 9.75 -8.43 -14.30
CA TRP A 90 11.14 -8.86 -14.12
C TRP A 90 11.29 -10.10 -13.25
N HIS A 91 10.23 -10.51 -12.55
CA HIS A 91 10.25 -11.63 -11.62
C HIS A 91 9.67 -12.89 -12.27
N ASP A 92 10.38 -14.01 -12.13
CA ASP A 92 9.88 -15.32 -12.52
C ASP A 92 9.24 -16.04 -11.34
N MET A 93 7.94 -15.84 -11.16
CA MET A 93 7.19 -16.40 -10.04
C MET A 93 7.18 -17.94 -10.03
N ASP A 94 7.14 -18.56 -11.21
CA ASP A 94 7.18 -20.03 -11.30
C ASP A 94 8.53 -20.56 -10.77
N SER A 95 9.63 -19.90 -11.09
CA SER A 95 10.95 -20.24 -10.54
C SER A 95 11.07 -20.00 -9.04
N LEU A 96 10.49 -18.89 -8.54
CA LEU A 96 10.53 -18.54 -7.12
C LEU A 96 9.72 -19.51 -6.25
N LEU A 97 8.61 -20.03 -6.74
CA LEU A 97 7.70 -20.89 -5.99
C LEU A 97 7.89 -22.40 -6.27
N ARG A 98 8.87 -22.77 -7.08
CA ARG A 98 9.15 -24.19 -7.35
C ARG A 98 9.49 -24.94 -6.05
N PRO A 99 9.16 -26.23 -5.95
CA PRO A 99 9.62 -27.09 -4.87
C PRO A 99 11.14 -27.01 -4.70
N ASP A 100 11.63 -27.04 -3.48
CA ASP A 100 13.06 -26.96 -3.14
C ASP A 100 13.81 -25.70 -3.66
N GLY A 101 13.05 -24.65 -4.00
CA GLY A 101 13.58 -23.34 -4.37
C GLY A 101 13.83 -22.43 -3.18
N ILE A 102 13.47 -21.15 -3.34
CA ILE A 102 13.53 -20.15 -2.26
C ILE A 102 12.65 -20.59 -1.09
N GLY A 103 13.19 -20.49 0.13
CA GLY A 103 12.47 -20.92 1.33
C GLY A 103 12.73 -22.36 1.75
N ARG A 104 13.55 -23.12 1.02
CA ARG A 104 13.91 -24.48 1.40
C ARG A 104 14.58 -24.57 2.78
N TYR A 105 15.29 -23.55 3.20
CA TYR A 105 15.94 -23.50 4.51
C TYR A 105 15.72 -22.16 5.19
N SER A 106 15.93 -22.13 6.48
CA SER A 106 15.87 -20.93 7.33
C SER A 106 17.12 -20.86 8.20
N PHE A 107 17.66 -19.66 8.40
CA PHE A 107 18.66 -19.43 9.43
C PHE A 107 17.94 -19.37 10.79
N VAL A 108 18.37 -20.16 11.74
CA VAL A 108 17.72 -20.30 13.06
C VAL A 108 18.63 -19.94 14.23
N GLY A 109 19.87 -19.59 13.96
CA GLY A 109 20.88 -19.17 14.95
C GLY A 109 22.18 -18.78 14.25
N ASP A 110 23.25 -18.60 15.02
CA ASP A 110 24.56 -18.22 14.55
C ASP A 110 25.16 -19.30 13.63
N ASN A 111 25.11 -19.06 12.32
CA ASN A 111 25.51 -20.00 11.27
C ASN A 111 24.74 -21.34 11.26
N GLU A 112 23.64 -21.43 11.97
CA GLU A 112 22.80 -22.62 12.01
C GLU A 112 21.67 -22.50 11.01
N ILE A 113 21.48 -23.53 10.18
CA ILE A 113 20.38 -23.62 9.23
C ILE A 113 19.47 -24.79 9.57
N ARG A 114 18.17 -24.56 9.33
CA ARG A 114 17.15 -25.61 9.38
C ARG A 114 16.55 -25.80 8.00
N ILE A 115 16.53 -27.06 7.52
CA ILE A 115 15.79 -27.40 6.31
C ILE A 115 14.30 -27.35 6.64
N ASN A 116 13.55 -26.56 5.88
CA ASN A 116 12.12 -26.47 6.03
C ASN A 116 11.43 -27.72 5.44
N PRO A 117 10.25 -28.11 5.95
CA PRO A 117 9.50 -29.24 5.40
C PRO A 117 9.27 -29.06 3.89
N PRO A 118 9.21 -30.16 3.12
CA PRO A 118 8.86 -30.09 1.70
C PRO A 118 7.43 -29.62 1.49
N GLY A 119 7.11 -29.14 0.30
CA GLY A 119 5.79 -28.65 -0.09
C GLY A 119 5.68 -27.13 -0.10
N LYS A 120 4.52 -26.60 0.25
CA LYS A 120 4.23 -25.16 0.27
C LYS A 120 5.18 -24.41 1.20
N GLN A 121 6.01 -23.52 0.66
CA GLN A 121 7.03 -22.80 1.42
C GLN A 121 6.51 -21.52 2.06
N PHE A 122 5.48 -20.90 1.51
CA PHE A 122 4.92 -19.65 2.00
C PHE A 122 3.41 -19.75 2.13
N ASP A 123 2.86 -19.00 3.08
CA ASP A 123 1.40 -18.84 3.21
C ASP A 123 0.91 -17.70 2.31
N ALA A 124 1.70 -16.65 2.19
CA ALA A 124 1.39 -15.48 1.38
C ALA A 124 2.59 -15.01 0.56
N VAL A 125 2.33 -14.43 -0.60
CA VAL A 125 3.31 -13.74 -1.44
C VAL A 125 2.88 -12.29 -1.60
N ILE A 126 3.66 -11.37 -1.03
CA ILE A 126 3.43 -9.93 -1.16
C ILE A 126 4.22 -9.43 -2.37
N MET A 127 3.50 -8.86 -3.34
CA MET A 127 4.06 -8.38 -4.60
C MET A 127 3.89 -6.88 -4.74
N MET A 128 4.92 -6.20 -5.26
CA MET A 128 4.88 -4.79 -5.61
C MET A 128 5.48 -4.56 -6.98
N ASP A 129 4.79 -3.78 -7.79
CA ASP A 129 5.30 -3.34 -9.10
C ASP A 129 6.27 -2.15 -8.96
N CYS A 130 6.82 -1.69 -10.07
CA CYS A 130 7.59 -0.46 -10.07
C CYS A 130 6.73 0.71 -9.55
N SER A 131 7.38 1.73 -8.98
CA SER A 131 6.71 2.80 -8.24
C SER A 131 5.65 3.57 -9.01
N GLN A 132 5.74 3.64 -10.34
CA GLN A 132 4.80 4.36 -11.21
C GLN A 132 4.17 3.48 -12.31
N CYS A 133 4.61 2.22 -12.45
CA CYS A 133 4.13 1.35 -13.53
C CYS A 133 2.60 1.23 -13.56
N PRO A 134 1.89 1.10 -12.42
CA PRO A 134 0.43 1.00 -12.43
C PRO A 134 -0.29 2.23 -12.97
N VAL A 135 0.36 3.40 -12.99
CA VAL A 135 -0.23 4.66 -13.49
C VAL A 135 0.44 5.19 -14.76
N HIS A 136 1.49 4.52 -15.24
CA HIS A 136 2.18 4.90 -16.46
C HIS A 136 1.41 4.40 -17.69
N PRO A 137 1.09 5.24 -18.69
CA PRO A 137 0.23 4.85 -19.82
C PRO A 137 0.65 3.58 -20.55
N GLN A 138 1.96 3.38 -20.73
CA GLN A 138 2.50 2.21 -21.45
C GLN A 138 2.74 0.99 -20.54
N LEU A 139 2.96 1.19 -19.24
CA LEU A 139 3.31 0.11 -18.31
C LEU A 139 2.11 -0.41 -17.50
N LYS A 140 1.03 0.37 -17.40
CA LYS A 140 -0.20 -0.07 -16.74
C LYS A 140 -0.76 -1.40 -17.29
N PRO A 141 -0.84 -1.63 -18.61
CA PRO A 141 -1.25 -2.93 -19.13
C PRO A 141 -0.32 -4.07 -18.72
N VAL A 142 1.00 -3.81 -18.64
CA VAL A 142 2.00 -4.77 -18.20
C VAL A 142 1.81 -5.10 -16.71
N PHE A 143 1.57 -4.08 -15.87
CA PHE A 143 1.23 -4.29 -14.46
C PHE A 143 0.05 -5.25 -14.29
N HIS A 144 -1.08 -5.00 -14.95
CA HIS A 144 -2.26 -5.85 -14.85
C HIS A 144 -2.01 -7.27 -15.38
N GLN A 145 -1.27 -7.38 -16.48
CA GLN A 145 -0.90 -8.68 -17.06
C GLN A 145 -0.10 -9.53 -16.06
N PHE A 146 0.94 -8.94 -15.45
CA PHE A 146 1.82 -9.69 -14.55
C PHE A 146 1.21 -9.85 -13.14
N ALA A 147 0.40 -8.91 -12.68
CA ALA A 147 -0.40 -9.10 -11.46
C ALA A 147 -1.30 -10.34 -11.59
N ARG A 148 -1.95 -10.53 -12.74
CA ARG A 148 -2.76 -11.72 -13.03
C ARG A 148 -1.90 -12.97 -13.10
N LYS A 149 -0.88 -12.98 -13.97
CA LYS A 149 0.00 -14.14 -14.18
C LYS A 149 0.58 -14.65 -12.86
N HIS A 150 1.09 -13.75 -12.04
CA HIS A 150 1.70 -14.12 -10.77
C HIS A 150 0.67 -14.55 -9.73
N SER A 151 -0.49 -13.90 -9.67
CA SER A 151 -1.58 -14.33 -8.78
C SER A 151 -2.05 -15.74 -9.10
N GLU A 152 -2.20 -16.07 -10.38
CA GLU A 152 -2.56 -17.44 -10.83
C GLU A 152 -1.48 -18.46 -10.42
N THR A 153 -0.19 -18.14 -10.60
CA THR A 153 0.91 -19.03 -10.18
C THR A 153 0.93 -19.22 -8.67
N ILE A 154 0.72 -18.15 -7.89
CA ILE A 154 0.69 -18.18 -6.43
C ILE A 154 -0.48 -19.05 -5.93
N VAL A 155 -1.68 -18.84 -6.46
CA VAL A 155 -2.87 -19.63 -6.10
C VAL A 155 -2.68 -21.10 -6.47
N ARG A 156 -2.17 -21.40 -7.67
CA ARG A 156 -1.86 -22.75 -8.13
C ARG A 156 -0.86 -23.46 -7.22
N SER A 157 0.05 -22.69 -6.59
CA SER A 157 1.01 -23.19 -5.61
C SER A 157 0.44 -23.30 -4.18
N GLY A 158 -0.87 -23.08 -3.99
CA GLY A 158 -1.55 -23.16 -2.69
C GLY A 158 -1.24 -22.01 -1.74
N MET A 159 -0.75 -20.88 -2.26
CA MET A 159 -0.38 -19.69 -1.51
C MET A 159 -1.36 -18.54 -1.78
N GLN A 160 -1.31 -17.49 -0.94
CA GLN A 160 -2.18 -16.33 -1.04
C GLN A 160 -1.49 -15.19 -1.78
N PRO A 161 -2.04 -14.67 -2.90
CA PRO A 161 -1.55 -13.46 -3.52
C PRO A 161 -1.95 -12.23 -2.71
N VAL A 162 -0.99 -11.32 -2.54
CA VAL A 162 -1.16 -10.04 -1.86
C VAL A 162 -0.47 -8.96 -2.69
N LEU A 163 -1.18 -7.88 -3.02
CA LEU A 163 -0.62 -6.74 -3.71
C LEU A 163 -0.30 -5.63 -2.71
N PHE A 164 0.92 -5.11 -2.81
CA PHE A 164 1.37 -4.00 -1.99
C PHE A 164 1.23 -2.70 -2.78
N MET A 165 0.26 -1.87 -2.42
CA MET A 165 0.01 -0.59 -3.05
C MET A 165 1.15 0.37 -2.74
N SER A 166 1.94 0.74 -3.76
CA SER A 166 3.00 1.74 -3.63
C SER A 166 2.40 3.14 -3.38
N TRP A 167 3.24 4.07 -2.96
CA TRP A 167 2.85 5.45 -2.64
C TRP A 167 3.21 6.43 -3.76
N ALA A 168 2.51 7.57 -3.79
CA ALA A 168 2.81 8.69 -4.66
C ALA A 168 4.17 9.31 -4.33
N TYR A 169 4.87 9.85 -5.31
CA TYR A 169 6.08 10.64 -5.06
C TYR A 169 5.77 11.91 -4.27
N LYS A 170 6.69 12.36 -3.44
CA LYS A 170 6.55 13.57 -2.63
C LYS A 170 6.16 14.80 -3.46
N ASP A 171 6.73 14.93 -4.65
CA ASP A 171 6.48 16.03 -5.59
C ASP A 171 5.37 15.74 -6.63
N LYS A 172 4.71 14.59 -6.53
CA LYS A 172 3.58 14.19 -7.40
C LYS A 172 2.43 13.55 -6.60
N PRO A 173 1.86 14.26 -5.62
CA PRO A 173 0.81 13.69 -4.75
C PRO A 173 -0.47 13.29 -5.52
N SER A 174 -0.66 13.83 -6.73
CA SER A 174 -1.76 13.45 -7.62
C SER A 174 -1.72 11.99 -8.09
N MET A 175 -0.60 11.27 -7.90
CA MET A 175 -0.51 9.84 -8.18
C MET A 175 -1.29 8.99 -7.16
N THR A 176 -1.63 9.52 -5.97
CA THR A 176 -2.21 8.73 -4.87
C THR A 176 -3.48 8.01 -5.28
N GLN A 177 -4.49 8.73 -5.78
CA GLN A 177 -5.76 8.11 -6.14
C GLN A 177 -5.64 7.18 -7.35
N PRO A 178 -4.95 7.56 -8.45
CA PRO A 178 -4.71 6.63 -9.55
C PRO A 178 -3.98 5.34 -9.14
N LEU A 179 -2.97 5.41 -8.27
CA LEU A 179 -2.32 4.20 -7.74
C LEU A 179 -3.30 3.35 -6.93
N ALA A 180 -4.09 3.98 -6.06
CA ALA A 180 -5.07 3.27 -5.25
C ALA A 180 -6.11 2.55 -6.12
N ASP A 181 -6.61 3.20 -7.16
CA ASP A 181 -7.59 2.62 -8.08
C ASP A 181 -7.02 1.44 -8.86
N GLU A 182 -5.81 1.58 -9.42
CA GLU A 182 -5.20 0.52 -10.24
C GLU A 182 -4.80 -0.71 -9.39
N TYR A 183 -4.24 -0.50 -8.18
CA TYR A 183 -3.94 -1.62 -7.28
C TYR A 183 -5.22 -2.30 -6.76
N THR A 184 -6.25 -1.52 -6.43
CA THR A 184 -7.54 -2.07 -5.97
C THR A 184 -8.21 -2.86 -7.08
N LYS A 185 -8.21 -2.31 -8.32
CA LYS A 185 -8.71 -3.02 -9.49
C LYS A 185 -7.96 -4.33 -9.71
N ALA A 186 -6.62 -4.30 -9.68
CA ALA A 186 -5.82 -5.52 -9.83
C ALA A 186 -6.09 -6.54 -8.72
N GLY A 187 -6.31 -6.07 -7.48
CA GLY A 187 -6.72 -6.92 -6.36
C GLY A 187 -8.05 -7.61 -6.61
N ASN A 188 -9.06 -6.86 -7.05
CA ASN A 188 -10.41 -7.38 -7.36
C ASN A 188 -10.36 -8.38 -8.52
N ASP A 189 -9.69 -8.01 -9.62
CA ASP A 189 -9.57 -8.87 -10.82
C ASP A 189 -8.91 -10.23 -10.51
N ASN A 190 -8.07 -10.31 -9.47
CA ASN A 190 -7.27 -11.49 -9.13
C ASN A 190 -7.58 -12.12 -7.77
N ASN A 191 -8.65 -11.68 -7.10
CA ASN A 191 -8.99 -12.09 -5.74
C ASN A 191 -7.78 -12.00 -4.78
N ALA A 192 -6.97 -10.95 -4.92
CA ALA A 192 -5.80 -10.68 -4.10
C ALA A 192 -6.10 -9.61 -3.04
N LEU A 193 -5.58 -9.80 -1.83
CA LEU A 193 -5.63 -8.76 -0.82
C LEU A 193 -4.74 -7.59 -1.25
N VAL A 194 -5.20 -6.35 -1.06
CA VAL A 194 -4.39 -5.15 -1.31
C VAL A 194 -4.03 -4.47 0.00
N ILE A 195 -2.74 -4.25 0.23
CA ILE A 195 -2.24 -3.51 1.38
C ILE A 195 -2.21 -2.02 1.03
N PRO A 196 -2.99 -1.14 1.67
CA PRO A 196 -3.22 0.23 1.21
C PRO A 196 -2.13 1.22 1.66
N VAL A 197 -0.84 0.91 1.44
CA VAL A 197 0.27 1.72 1.95
C VAL A 197 0.31 3.11 1.32
N GLY A 198 0.00 3.23 0.03
CA GLY A 198 -0.05 4.54 -0.64
C GLY A 198 -1.08 5.49 -0.01
N LEU A 199 -2.22 4.96 0.43
CA LEU A 199 -3.23 5.73 1.16
C LEU A 199 -2.77 6.07 2.58
N ALA A 200 -2.01 5.18 3.25
CA ALA A 200 -1.43 5.47 4.57
C ALA A 200 -0.40 6.61 4.50
N PHE A 201 0.44 6.63 3.45
CA PHE A 201 1.36 7.75 3.21
C PHE A 201 0.59 9.07 3.03
N ALA A 202 -0.41 9.11 2.18
CA ALA A 202 -1.22 10.32 1.96
C ALA A 202 -1.88 10.81 3.25
N ARG A 203 -2.43 9.89 4.06
CA ARG A 203 -3.03 10.22 5.37
C ARG A 203 -2.00 10.76 6.35
N ALA A 204 -0.82 10.14 6.45
CA ALA A 204 0.25 10.59 7.35
C ALA A 204 0.74 12.00 6.96
N ILE A 205 0.97 12.27 5.68
CA ILE A 205 1.36 13.58 5.18
C ILE A 205 0.28 14.64 5.49
N SER A 206 -0.99 14.29 5.39
CA SER A 206 -2.09 15.20 5.73
C SER A 206 -2.16 15.51 7.23
N LYS A 207 -1.84 14.53 8.10
CA LYS A 207 -1.86 14.68 9.57
C LYS A 207 -0.62 15.39 10.12
N ALA A 208 0.54 15.13 9.54
CA ALA A 208 1.83 15.63 10.00
C ALA A 208 2.71 15.98 8.78
N PRO A 209 2.47 17.14 8.14
CA PRO A 209 3.21 17.55 6.93
C PRO A 209 4.71 17.72 7.15
N GLU A 210 5.13 17.99 8.40
CA GLU A 210 6.53 18.14 8.80
C GLU A 210 7.27 16.80 8.88
N LEU A 211 6.56 15.68 8.96
CA LEU A 211 7.17 14.37 9.01
C LEU A 211 7.60 13.90 7.62
N ASP A 212 8.91 13.78 7.43
CA ASP A 212 9.42 13.33 6.14
C ASP A 212 9.35 11.79 6.02
N LEU A 213 8.46 11.31 5.18
CA LEU A 213 8.31 9.89 4.86
C LEU A 213 9.23 9.44 3.72
N TYR A 214 9.97 10.35 3.11
CA TYR A 214 10.78 10.11 1.92
C TYR A 214 12.26 10.35 2.15
N GLN A 215 13.10 9.73 1.34
CA GLN A 215 14.48 10.10 1.16
C GLN A 215 14.60 11.42 0.35
N THR A 216 15.82 11.93 0.23
CA THR A 216 16.10 13.18 -0.52
C THR A 216 15.68 13.12 -1.98
N ASP A 217 15.59 11.92 -2.56
CA ASP A 217 15.13 11.70 -3.93
C ASP A 217 13.61 11.83 -4.11
N LYS A 218 12.85 12.05 -3.02
CA LYS A 218 11.40 12.24 -3.00
C LYS A 218 10.57 11.00 -3.40
N ARG A 219 11.17 9.82 -3.41
CA ARG A 219 10.58 8.57 -3.90
C ARG A 219 10.76 7.43 -2.93
N HIS A 220 12.02 7.11 -2.58
CA HIS A 220 12.32 6.05 -1.63
C HIS A 220 11.86 6.41 -0.22
N PRO A 221 11.48 5.41 0.59
CA PRO A 221 10.98 5.68 1.93
C PRO A 221 12.13 6.08 2.87
N SER A 222 11.87 7.05 3.74
CA SER A 222 12.67 7.27 4.94
C SER A 222 12.45 6.12 5.94
N VAL A 223 13.13 6.15 7.10
CA VAL A 223 12.85 5.21 8.20
C VAL A 223 11.39 5.30 8.64
N ALA A 224 10.82 6.52 8.72
CA ALA A 224 9.42 6.74 9.07
C ALA A 224 8.47 6.17 8.00
N GLY A 225 8.80 6.36 6.71
CA GLY A 225 8.03 5.78 5.61
C GLY A 225 8.03 4.24 5.63
N THR A 226 9.20 3.62 5.85
CA THR A 226 9.31 2.16 5.98
C THR A 226 8.53 1.64 7.19
N TYR A 227 8.59 2.35 8.32
CA TYR A 227 7.85 1.98 9.51
C TYR A 227 6.33 2.05 9.31
N LEU A 228 5.83 3.13 8.72
CA LEU A 228 4.41 3.28 8.36
C LEU A 228 3.96 2.14 7.44
N ALA A 229 4.75 1.84 6.40
CA ALA A 229 4.46 0.77 5.46
C ALA A 229 4.39 -0.60 6.15
N ALA A 230 5.32 -0.89 7.05
CA ALA A 230 5.35 -2.12 7.82
C ALA A 230 4.15 -2.24 8.79
N CYS A 231 3.78 -1.15 9.48
CA CYS A 231 2.57 -1.10 10.32
C CYS A 231 1.30 -1.33 9.49
N THR A 232 1.20 -0.70 8.32
CA THR A 232 0.06 -0.88 7.40
C THR A 232 -0.03 -2.32 6.90
N THR A 233 1.11 -2.91 6.56
CA THR A 233 1.19 -4.32 6.14
C THR A 233 0.73 -5.25 7.25
N PHE A 234 1.19 -5.03 8.48
CA PHE A 234 0.77 -5.81 9.64
C PHE A 234 -0.74 -5.71 9.87
N ALA A 235 -1.27 -4.50 9.87
CA ALA A 235 -2.70 -4.26 10.08
C ALA A 235 -3.57 -4.92 8.99
N ALA A 236 -3.17 -4.80 7.72
CA ALA A 236 -3.92 -5.38 6.61
C ALA A 236 -3.86 -6.91 6.60
N LEU A 237 -2.66 -7.48 6.81
CA LEU A 237 -2.42 -8.93 6.68
C LEU A 237 -3.00 -9.73 7.86
N TYR A 238 -3.04 -9.16 9.06
CA TYR A 238 -3.53 -9.86 10.26
C TYR A 238 -4.87 -9.35 10.78
N GLY A 239 -5.38 -8.24 10.27
CA GLY A 239 -6.58 -7.60 10.81
C GLY A 239 -6.42 -7.15 12.26
N LYS A 240 -5.17 -6.89 12.71
CA LYS A 240 -4.81 -6.51 14.07
C LYS A 240 -4.20 -5.11 14.10
N SER A 241 -4.48 -4.38 15.16
CA SER A 241 -3.90 -3.06 15.37
C SER A 241 -2.41 -3.14 15.72
N PRO A 242 -1.53 -2.36 15.07
CA PRO A 242 -0.13 -2.19 15.50
C PRO A 242 0.01 -1.17 16.63
N VAL A 243 -1.08 -0.52 17.06
CA VAL A 243 -1.03 0.53 18.11
C VAL A 243 -0.59 -0.06 19.43
N GLY A 244 0.39 0.59 20.07
CA GLY A 244 0.96 0.16 21.33
C GLY A 244 2.17 -0.78 21.21
N VAL A 245 2.61 -1.13 20.00
CA VAL A 245 3.88 -1.81 19.76
C VAL A 245 5.02 -0.88 20.18
N ARG A 246 5.95 -1.34 21.03
CA ARG A 246 7.06 -0.53 21.56
C ARG A 246 8.21 -0.38 20.56
N PHE A 247 8.37 -1.34 19.66
CA PHE A 247 9.35 -1.23 18.59
C PHE A 247 9.03 -0.01 17.71
N ASP A 248 9.94 0.94 17.69
CA ASP A 248 9.75 2.25 17.05
C ASP A 248 10.72 2.54 15.89
N ALA A 249 11.56 1.57 15.52
CA ALA A 249 12.61 1.71 14.51
C ALA A 249 13.55 2.92 14.74
N GLY A 250 13.69 3.40 15.96
CA GLY A 250 14.51 4.57 16.31
C GLY A 250 13.85 5.93 16.03
N LEU A 251 12.55 5.96 15.79
CA LEU A 251 11.78 7.18 15.51
C LEU A 251 11.40 7.95 16.78
N GLY A 252 11.43 7.29 17.94
CA GLY A 252 10.86 7.77 19.19
C GLY A 252 9.36 7.45 19.32
N ALA A 253 8.93 7.23 20.55
CA ALA A 253 7.61 6.69 20.88
C ALA A 253 6.43 7.50 20.31
N GLU A 254 6.52 8.82 20.34
CA GLU A 254 5.44 9.70 19.86
C GLU A 254 5.21 9.56 18.34
N ARG A 255 6.31 9.63 17.56
CA ARG A 255 6.21 9.46 16.09
C ARG A 255 5.74 8.06 15.71
N ALA A 256 6.28 7.04 16.39
CA ALA A 256 5.87 5.67 16.18
C ALA A 256 4.38 5.47 16.45
N ALA A 257 3.88 5.97 17.58
CA ALA A 257 2.46 5.88 17.94
C ALA A 257 1.54 6.56 16.90
N MET A 258 1.92 7.73 16.40
CA MET A 258 1.17 8.44 15.36
C MET A 258 1.14 7.64 14.07
N LEU A 259 2.25 7.02 13.65
CA LEU A 259 2.33 6.21 12.44
C LEU A 259 1.55 4.88 12.58
N GLN A 260 1.62 4.24 13.75
CA GLN A 260 0.82 3.05 14.08
C GLN A 260 -0.68 3.34 13.97
N GLN A 261 -1.13 4.45 14.59
CA GLN A 261 -2.52 4.88 14.54
C GLN A 261 -2.96 5.20 13.09
N THR A 262 -2.12 5.90 12.34
CA THR A 262 -2.39 6.24 10.94
C THR A 262 -2.51 4.98 10.06
N ALA A 263 -1.63 4.01 10.25
CA ALA A 263 -1.69 2.72 9.55
C ALA A 263 -3.00 1.98 9.87
N TRP A 264 -3.36 1.89 11.14
CA TRP A 264 -4.57 1.22 11.60
C TRP A 264 -5.83 1.85 11.03
N GLU A 265 -6.00 3.17 11.18
CA GLU A 265 -7.14 3.90 10.62
C GLU A 265 -7.26 3.75 9.11
N THR A 266 -6.13 3.78 8.39
CA THR A 266 -6.14 3.62 6.94
C THR A 266 -6.66 2.26 6.53
N VAL A 267 -6.22 1.20 7.21
CA VAL A 267 -6.66 -0.17 6.93
C VAL A 267 -8.14 -0.36 7.28
N GLN A 268 -8.59 0.20 8.42
CA GLN A 268 -10.00 0.17 8.81
C GLN A 268 -10.89 0.84 7.75
N ASP A 269 -10.53 2.04 7.32
CA ASP A 269 -11.29 2.79 6.32
C ASP A 269 -11.28 2.11 4.95
N TYR A 270 -10.11 1.60 4.52
CA TYR A 270 -9.96 0.95 3.24
C TYR A 270 -10.79 -0.33 3.14
N PHE A 271 -10.78 -1.14 4.18
CA PHE A 271 -11.57 -2.36 4.23
C PHE A 271 -12.97 -2.17 4.84
N LYS A 272 -13.30 -0.97 5.33
CA LYS A 272 -14.57 -0.67 6.04
C LYS A 272 -14.87 -1.65 7.17
N ARG A 273 -13.84 -1.90 8.00
CA ARG A 273 -13.94 -2.74 9.20
C ARG A 273 -14.29 -1.93 10.43
#